data_beadcda977361e21108f797f40bb752c
#
_entry.id   beadcda977361e21108f797f40bb752c
#
_cell.length_a   1.000
_cell.length_b   1.000
_cell.length_c   1.000
_cell.angle_alpha   90.00
_cell.angle_beta   90.00
_cell.angle_gamma   90.00
#
_symmetry.space_group_name_H-M   'P 1'
#
loop_
_entity.id
_entity.type
_entity.pdbx_description
1 polymer ?
#
loop_
_entity_poly.entity_id
_entity_poly.type
_entity_poly.pdbx_seq_one_letter_code
_entity_poly.pdbx_strand_id
1 'polypeptide(L)'
;MKVERFDPETDGTSVRACHEIYLSGLPDDDPLGPPMSPRVFAGWLALGWTEDPLETWLARDDSGEPCGWYLLNLPQRENRHRASLELTVHAARRRAGRGTTLLRHAAGRAAQAGRTVLEGQAGEGSPGAAFASTLKARSPGTGVRRVLPLDRPPAGRQAAARAEAESAARAYTLRTWVGPAPEDAVAGVAAVNGALADAPRAPGEEEQVWDVARVRGDERRVAAMGLRAHVIVAQAATTGDLAALTQVCVDPAMPEWGFQELTAVARPHRGHRLGLLLKLAMLDLLAAKEPQLTRIITGNDVGNDHMIAINDQLGFDVLDRWPWWELDVADVPADLAARA
;
A
#
# COMPACT_ATOMS: atom_id res chain seq x y z
N MET A 1 -11.93 -25.41 15.04
CA MET A 1 -11.18 -24.64 14.02
C MET A 1 -9.69 -24.77 14.28
N LYS A 2 -8.86 -25.13 13.28
CA LYS A 2 -7.40 -25.27 13.35
C LYS A 2 -6.75 -24.11 12.58
N VAL A 3 -5.73 -23.46 13.16
CA VAL A 3 -4.95 -22.39 12.53
C VAL A 3 -3.53 -22.88 12.31
N GLU A 4 -3.06 -22.86 11.06
CA GLU A 4 -1.78 -23.45 10.66
C GLU A 4 -0.95 -22.43 9.91
N ARG A 5 0.33 -22.36 10.26
CA ARG A 5 1.29 -21.54 9.50
C ARG A 5 1.65 -22.27 8.20
N PHE A 6 1.78 -21.53 7.13
CA PHE A 6 2.28 -22.05 5.87
C PHE A 6 3.30 -21.10 5.24
N ASP A 7 4.08 -21.60 4.32
CA ASP A 7 5.04 -20.81 3.55
C ASP A 7 4.46 -20.53 2.16
N PRO A 8 4.15 -19.25 1.84
CA PRO A 8 3.57 -18.86 0.55
C PRO A 8 4.44 -19.19 -0.67
N GLU A 9 5.75 -19.31 -0.51
CA GLU A 9 6.65 -19.63 -1.62
C GLU A 9 6.56 -21.11 -2.03
N THR A 10 6.21 -22.00 -1.10
CA THR A 10 6.23 -23.46 -1.30
C THR A 10 4.83 -24.09 -1.26
N ASP A 11 3.85 -23.47 -0.60
CA ASP A 11 2.47 -23.98 -0.48
C ASP A 11 1.47 -23.19 -1.34
N GLY A 12 1.55 -23.36 -2.66
CA GLY A 12 0.60 -22.75 -3.60
C GLY A 12 -0.86 -23.17 -3.41
N THR A 13 -1.13 -24.27 -2.68
CA THR A 13 -2.51 -24.69 -2.37
C THR A 13 -3.11 -23.81 -1.31
N SER A 14 -2.39 -23.53 -0.24
CA SER A 14 -2.83 -22.61 0.81
C SER A 14 -2.93 -21.17 0.28
N VAL A 15 -2.02 -20.73 -0.60
CA VAL A 15 -2.10 -19.42 -1.29
C VAL A 15 -3.40 -19.30 -2.08
N ARG A 16 -3.77 -20.31 -2.90
CA ARG A 16 -5.04 -20.29 -3.65
C ARG A 16 -6.26 -20.22 -2.73
N ALA A 17 -6.26 -21.01 -1.65
CA ALA A 17 -7.35 -20.98 -0.66
C ALA A 17 -7.48 -19.59 -0.02
N CYS A 18 -6.38 -18.94 0.35
CA CYS A 18 -6.39 -17.57 0.87
C CYS A 18 -6.94 -16.56 -0.16
N HIS A 19 -6.55 -16.70 -1.44
CA HIS A 19 -7.04 -15.84 -2.51
C HIS A 19 -8.55 -16.00 -2.76
N GLU A 20 -9.06 -17.24 -2.75
CA GLU A 20 -10.50 -17.51 -2.85
C GLU A 20 -11.29 -16.90 -1.67
N ILE A 21 -10.75 -17.00 -0.45
CA ILE A 21 -11.32 -16.36 0.74
C ILE A 21 -11.33 -14.84 0.57
N TYR A 22 -10.23 -14.24 0.12
CA TYR A 22 -10.13 -12.81 -0.19
C TYR A 22 -11.19 -12.39 -1.19
N LEU A 23 -11.28 -13.06 -2.33
CA LEU A 23 -12.25 -12.74 -3.38
C LEU A 23 -13.71 -12.89 -2.89
N SER A 24 -13.98 -13.84 -1.99
CA SER A 24 -15.33 -14.04 -1.43
C SER A 24 -15.81 -12.83 -0.63
N GLY A 25 -14.89 -12.11 0.01
CA GLY A 25 -15.19 -10.94 0.85
C GLY A 25 -15.16 -9.61 0.11
N LEU A 26 -14.51 -9.57 -1.05
CA LEU A 26 -14.20 -8.33 -1.77
C LEU A 26 -15.42 -7.43 -2.04
N PRO A 27 -16.62 -7.95 -2.42
CA PRO A 27 -17.79 -7.11 -2.65
C PRO A 27 -18.26 -6.31 -1.42
N ASP A 28 -17.94 -6.78 -0.21
CA ASP A 28 -18.29 -6.11 1.04
C ASP A 28 -17.11 -5.32 1.62
N ASP A 29 -15.89 -5.82 1.42
CA ASP A 29 -14.69 -5.28 2.07
C ASP A 29 -14.03 -4.16 1.23
N ASP A 30 -14.02 -4.30 -0.11
CA ASP A 30 -13.45 -3.34 -1.05
C ASP A 30 -14.22 -3.32 -2.39
N PRO A 31 -15.46 -2.81 -2.42
CA PRO A 31 -16.31 -2.86 -3.61
C PRO A 31 -15.86 -1.93 -4.75
N LEU A 32 -14.99 -0.97 -4.48
CA LEU A 32 -14.60 0.09 -5.42
C LEU A 32 -13.17 -0.08 -5.96
N GLY A 33 -12.31 -0.79 -5.23
CA GLY A 33 -10.94 -1.03 -5.64
C GLY A 33 -10.80 -2.19 -6.62
N PRO A 34 -9.67 -2.27 -7.33
CA PRO A 34 -9.36 -3.44 -8.16
C PRO A 34 -9.05 -4.65 -7.28
N PRO A 35 -9.50 -5.86 -7.65
CA PRO A 35 -9.05 -7.08 -7.00
C PRO A 35 -7.55 -7.29 -7.24
N MET A 36 -6.87 -7.93 -6.30
CA MET A 36 -5.52 -8.43 -6.57
C MET A 36 -5.59 -9.65 -7.49
N SER A 37 -4.79 -9.65 -8.55
CA SER A 37 -4.62 -10.85 -9.37
C SER A 37 -3.95 -11.97 -8.56
N PRO A 38 -4.09 -13.24 -8.97
CA PRO A 38 -3.47 -14.35 -8.25
C PRO A 38 -1.96 -14.18 -8.03
N ARG A 39 -1.25 -13.57 -8.99
CA ARG A 39 0.19 -13.33 -8.90
C ARG A 39 0.52 -12.22 -7.91
N VAL A 40 -0.20 -11.10 -7.98
CA VAL A 40 -0.03 -9.99 -7.02
C VAL A 40 -0.31 -10.48 -5.61
N PHE A 41 -1.42 -11.20 -5.42
CA PHE A 41 -1.80 -11.75 -4.12
C PHE A 41 -0.75 -12.72 -3.55
N ALA A 42 -0.22 -13.64 -4.38
CA ALA A 42 0.82 -14.57 -3.96
C ALA A 42 2.13 -13.84 -3.56
N GLY A 43 2.58 -12.86 -4.37
CA GLY A 43 3.75 -12.07 -4.05
C GLY A 43 3.57 -11.22 -2.79
N TRP A 44 2.37 -10.69 -2.58
CA TRP A 44 2.03 -9.98 -1.36
C TRP A 44 2.01 -10.86 -0.11
N LEU A 45 1.46 -12.07 -0.19
CA LEU A 45 1.52 -13.04 0.93
C LEU A 45 2.95 -13.46 1.26
N ALA A 46 3.84 -13.51 0.27
CA ALA A 46 5.23 -13.92 0.45
C ALA A 46 6.13 -12.80 1.02
N LEU A 47 5.94 -11.55 0.56
CA LEU A 47 6.85 -10.44 0.84
C LEU A 47 6.19 -9.24 1.54
N GLY A 48 4.86 -9.22 1.68
CA GLY A 48 4.11 -8.08 2.28
C GLY A 48 4.21 -6.80 1.47
N TRP A 49 3.99 -5.69 2.16
CA TRP A 49 4.19 -4.32 1.64
C TRP A 49 5.54 -3.74 2.03
N THR A 50 6.29 -4.42 2.90
CA THR A 50 7.63 -4.05 3.37
C THR A 50 8.49 -5.32 3.36
N GLU A 51 9.82 -5.20 3.46
CA GLU A 51 10.72 -6.36 3.56
C GLU A 51 10.82 -6.95 4.99
N ASP A 52 9.89 -6.65 5.85
CA ASP A 52 9.90 -7.16 7.21
C ASP A 52 9.47 -8.64 7.26
N PRO A 53 9.89 -9.38 8.26
CA PRO A 53 9.45 -10.77 8.45
C PRO A 53 7.93 -10.89 8.53
N LEU A 54 7.42 -11.89 7.83
CA LEU A 54 5.99 -12.18 7.72
C LEU A 54 5.65 -13.53 8.34
N GLU A 55 4.45 -13.62 8.87
CA GLU A 55 3.83 -14.88 9.23
C GLU A 55 2.48 -15.00 8.52
N THR A 56 2.34 -16.02 7.69
CA THR A 56 1.09 -16.31 6.96
C THR A 56 0.41 -17.52 7.56
N TRP A 57 -0.87 -17.38 7.91
CA TRP A 57 -1.64 -18.38 8.64
C TRP A 57 -2.99 -18.63 7.98
N LEU A 58 -3.33 -19.90 7.78
CA LEU A 58 -4.61 -20.35 7.23
C LEU A 58 -5.42 -21.05 8.31
N ALA A 59 -6.70 -20.70 8.42
CA ALA A 59 -7.65 -21.35 9.30
C ALA A 59 -8.54 -22.33 8.53
N ARG A 60 -8.71 -23.53 9.08
CA ARG A 60 -9.64 -24.53 8.60
C ARG A 60 -10.71 -24.81 9.66
N ASP A 61 -11.95 -24.99 9.24
CA ASP A 61 -13.03 -25.39 10.14
C ASP A 61 -12.94 -26.89 10.54
N ASP A 62 -13.91 -27.35 11.28
CA ASP A 62 -13.90 -28.71 11.82
C ASP A 62 -14.10 -29.80 10.74
N SER A 63 -14.55 -29.40 9.54
CA SER A 63 -14.58 -30.28 8.35
C SER A 63 -13.27 -30.27 7.55
N GLY A 64 -12.30 -29.43 7.92
CA GLY A 64 -11.03 -29.26 7.21
C GLY A 64 -11.05 -28.19 6.11
N GLU A 65 -12.21 -27.55 5.87
CA GLU A 65 -12.36 -26.54 4.83
C GLU A 65 -11.72 -25.20 5.24
N PRO A 66 -11.02 -24.51 4.30
CA PRO A 66 -10.49 -23.18 4.52
C PRO A 66 -11.61 -22.17 4.85
N CYS A 67 -11.45 -21.41 5.93
CA CYS A 67 -12.50 -20.51 6.39
C CYS A 67 -12.04 -19.09 6.72
N GLY A 68 -10.74 -18.85 6.78
CA GLY A 68 -10.14 -17.55 7.04
C GLY A 68 -8.62 -17.64 7.03
N TRP A 69 -7.96 -16.52 6.98
CA TRP A 69 -6.50 -16.42 7.03
C TRP A 69 -6.09 -15.07 7.65
N TYR A 70 -4.84 -14.99 8.04
CA TYR A 70 -4.23 -13.71 8.35
C TYR A 70 -2.75 -13.67 7.94
N LEU A 71 -2.27 -12.46 7.66
CA LEU A 71 -0.89 -12.09 7.48
C LEU A 71 -0.47 -11.18 8.63
N LEU A 72 0.62 -11.52 9.32
CA LEU A 72 1.20 -10.72 10.39
C LEU A 72 2.57 -10.22 9.95
N ASN A 73 2.70 -8.92 9.75
CA ASN A 73 3.96 -8.27 9.46
C ASN A 73 4.62 -7.81 10.76
N LEU A 74 5.91 -8.08 10.92
CA LEU A 74 6.68 -7.87 12.14
C LEU A 74 7.88 -6.94 11.88
N PRO A 75 7.69 -5.60 11.86
CA PRO A 75 8.75 -4.63 11.59
C PRO A 75 10.01 -4.87 12.41
N GLN A 76 11.20 -4.78 11.75
CA GLN A 76 12.50 -5.05 12.39
C GLN A 76 13.39 -3.82 12.48
N ARG A 77 13.16 -2.82 11.65
CA ARG A 77 13.97 -1.59 11.62
C ARG A 77 13.34 -0.52 12.51
N GLU A 78 12.24 0.03 12.08
CA GLU A 78 11.42 1.03 12.79
C GLU A 78 10.13 0.39 13.28
N ASN A 79 9.39 1.07 14.17
CA ASN A 79 8.07 0.65 14.66
C ASN A 79 8.06 -0.78 15.28
N ARG A 80 9.16 -1.19 15.88
CA ARG A 80 9.36 -2.55 16.40
C ARG A 80 8.40 -2.96 17.50
N HIS A 81 7.65 -2.04 18.06
CA HIS A 81 6.59 -2.29 19.03
C HIS A 81 5.24 -2.65 18.38
N ARG A 82 5.13 -2.47 17.06
CA ARG A 82 3.92 -2.72 16.25
C ARG A 82 3.99 -4.06 15.51
N ALA A 83 2.81 -4.59 15.16
CA ALA A 83 2.64 -5.62 14.17
C ALA A 83 1.45 -5.25 13.29
N SER A 84 1.63 -5.26 11.96
CA SER A 84 0.51 -5.01 11.04
C SER A 84 -0.20 -6.33 10.74
N LEU A 85 -1.52 -6.31 10.85
CA LEU A 85 -2.41 -7.46 10.71
C LEU A 85 -3.37 -7.27 9.54
N GLU A 86 -3.28 -8.16 8.56
CA GLU A 86 -4.32 -8.38 7.56
C GLU A 86 -5.08 -9.65 7.92
N LEU A 87 -6.40 -9.54 8.16
CA LEU A 87 -7.22 -10.66 8.59
C LEU A 87 -8.50 -10.73 7.75
N THR A 88 -8.72 -11.89 7.13
CA THR A 88 -9.90 -12.12 6.30
C THR A 88 -10.60 -13.42 6.69
N VAL A 89 -11.93 -13.36 6.80
CA VAL A 89 -12.80 -14.53 6.98
C VAL A 89 -13.68 -14.64 5.73
N HIS A 90 -13.77 -15.85 5.17
CA HIS A 90 -14.64 -16.16 4.04
C HIS A 90 -16.05 -15.61 4.26
N ALA A 91 -16.60 -14.88 3.29
CA ALA A 91 -17.86 -14.13 3.47
C ALA A 91 -18.99 -15.00 4.05
N ALA A 92 -19.23 -16.19 3.48
CA ALA A 92 -20.26 -17.12 3.95
C ALA A 92 -19.96 -17.77 5.32
N ARG A 93 -18.78 -17.54 5.89
CA ARG A 93 -18.32 -18.10 7.16
C ARG A 93 -18.18 -17.04 8.27
N ARG A 94 -18.59 -15.79 8.01
CA ARG A 94 -18.59 -14.67 8.97
C ARG A 94 -19.64 -14.86 10.05
N ARG A 95 -19.59 -14.04 11.10
CA ARG A 95 -20.55 -13.98 12.22
C ARG A 95 -20.64 -15.26 13.06
N ALA A 96 -19.61 -16.10 13.04
CA ALA A 96 -19.50 -17.34 13.81
C ALA A 96 -18.22 -17.38 14.68
N GLY A 97 -17.73 -16.22 15.15
CA GLY A 97 -16.58 -16.10 16.06
C GLY A 97 -15.20 -16.34 15.40
N ARG A 98 -15.14 -16.65 14.09
CA ARG A 98 -13.88 -17.00 13.41
C ARG A 98 -12.88 -15.85 13.38
N GLY A 99 -13.33 -14.63 13.04
CA GLY A 99 -12.48 -13.44 13.08
C GLY A 99 -11.87 -13.18 14.45
N THR A 100 -12.67 -13.33 15.50
CA THR A 100 -12.22 -13.24 16.89
C THR A 100 -11.16 -14.28 17.24
N THR A 101 -11.34 -15.53 16.79
CA THR A 101 -10.36 -16.60 17.03
C THR A 101 -9.05 -16.33 16.31
N LEU A 102 -9.11 -15.87 15.04
CA LEU A 102 -7.92 -15.48 14.29
C LEU A 102 -7.19 -14.28 14.90
N LEU A 103 -7.93 -13.26 15.34
CA LEU A 103 -7.35 -12.09 16.02
C LEU A 103 -6.61 -12.49 17.29
N ARG A 104 -7.20 -13.38 18.12
CA ARG A 104 -6.53 -13.88 19.36
C ARG A 104 -5.26 -14.62 19.03
N HIS A 105 -5.31 -15.47 18.01
CA HIS A 105 -4.13 -16.22 17.58
C HIS A 105 -3.03 -15.24 17.10
N ALA A 106 -3.38 -14.24 16.26
CA ALA A 106 -2.46 -13.21 15.80
C ALA A 106 -1.88 -12.37 16.94
N ALA A 107 -2.70 -11.97 17.92
CA ALA A 107 -2.25 -11.26 19.11
C ALA A 107 -1.27 -12.08 19.96
N GLY A 108 -1.53 -13.38 20.11
CA GLY A 108 -0.60 -14.30 20.78
C GLY A 108 0.74 -14.39 20.07
N ARG A 109 0.74 -14.41 18.71
CA ARG A 109 1.96 -14.38 17.89
C ARG A 109 2.69 -13.06 18.02
N ALA A 110 1.97 -11.93 17.95
CA ALA A 110 2.53 -10.60 18.15
C ALA A 110 3.19 -10.46 19.52
N ALA A 111 2.52 -10.90 20.60
CA ALA A 111 3.07 -10.90 21.96
C ALA A 111 4.36 -11.73 22.05
N GLN A 112 4.37 -12.95 21.47
CA GLN A 112 5.57 -13.80 21.43
C GLN A 112 6.73 -13.15 20.67
N ALA A 113 6.43 -12.31 19.68
CA ALA A 113 7.42 -11.52 18.95
C ALA A 113 7.77 -10.19 19.65
N GLY A 114 7.27 -9.95 20.88
CA GLY A 114 7.54 -8.75 21.67
C GLY A 114 6.81 -7.50 21.19
N ARG A 115 5.72 -7.66 20.40
CA ARG A 115 4.90 -6.54 19.92
C ARG A 115 3.83 -6.19 20.93
N THR A 116 3.53 -4.91 21.06
CA THR A 116 2.54 -4.39 22.02
C THR A 116 1.30 -3.82 21.35
N VAL A 117 1.38 -3.50 20.04
CA VAL A 117 0.29 -2.93 19.24
C VAL A 117 0.05 -3.79 18.01
N LEU A 118 -1.22 -4.13 17.77
CA LEU A 118 -1.71 -4.59 16.47
C LEU A 118 -2.30 -3.41 15.72
N GLU A 119 -1.98 -3.29 14.45
CA GLU A 119 -2.57 -2.28 13.56
C GLU A 119 -3.09 -2.93 12.28
N GLY A 120 -4.03 -2.28 11.63
CA GLY A 120 -4.59 -2.71 10.34
C GLY A 120 -5.48 -1.64 9.74
N GLN A 121 -5.94 -1.86 8.53
CA GLN A 121 -6.89 -0.98 7.85
C GLN A 121 -8.17 -1.73 7.50
N ALA A 122 -9.27 -0.99 7.42
CA ALA A 122 -10.53 -1.51 6.88
C ALA A 122 -11.31 -0.37 6.22
N GLY A 123 -11.95 -0.65 5.08
CA GLY A 123 -12.77 0.34 4.39
C GLY A 123 -13.91 0.87 5.28
N GLU A 124 -14.19 2.15 5.21
CA GLU A 124 -15.31 2.76 5.95
C GLU A 124 -16.64 2.07 5.58
N GLY A 125 -17.40 1.67 6.59
CA GLY A 125 -18.66 0.94 6.41
C GLY A 125 -18.50 -0.56 6.11
N SER A 126 -17.28 -1.07 5.98
CA SER A 126 -17.02 -2.50 5.73
C SER A 126 -17.26 -3.37 6.96
N PRO A 127 -17.44 -4.70 6.79
CA PRO A 127 -17.45 -5.66 7.89
C PRO A 127 -16.20 -5.60 8.78
N GLY A 128 -15.03 -5.31 8.19
CA GLY A 128 -13.77 -5.13 8.91
C GLY A 128 -13.79 -3.92 9.85
N ALA A 129 -14.29 -2.76 9.38
CA ALA A 129 -14.46 -1.58 10.21
C ALA A 129 -15.46 -1.80 11.35
N ALA A 130 -16.58 -2.49 11.06
CA ALA A 130 -17.54 -2.88 12.10
C ALA A 130 -16.92 -3.81 13.15
N PHE A 131 -16.10 -4.76 12.72
CA PHE A 131 -15.36 -5.65 13.64
C PHE A 131 -14.40 -4.87 14.52
N ALA A 132 -13.56 -4.00 13.96
CA ALA A 132 -12.63 -3.15 14.71
C ALA A 132 -13.34 -2.29 15.77
N SER A 133 -14.50 -1.73 15.40
CA SER A 133 -15.33 -0.94 16.32
C SER A 133 -15.84 -1.76 17.50
N THR A 134 -16.19 -3.05 17.30
CA THR A 134 -16.63 -3.93 18.42
C THR A 134 -15.50 -4.21 19.42
N LEU A 135 -14.26 -4.13 18.98
CA LEU A 135 -13.05 -4.31 19.78
C LEU A 135 -12.64 -3.03 20.53
N LYS A 136 -13.32 -1.91 20.28
CA LYS A 136 -12.94 -0.57 20.75
C LYS A 136 -11.52 -0.17 20.32
N ALA A 137 -11.09 -0.65 19.15
CA ALA A 137 -9.82 -0.26 18.56
C ALA A 137 -9.77 1.25 18.33
N ARG A 138 -8.61 1.85 18.58
CA ARG A 138 -8.38 3.27 18.31
C ARG A 138 -8.22 3.50 16.80
N SER A 139 -8.61 4.68 16.32
CA SER A 139 -8.35 5.08 14.93
C SER A 139 -7.43 6.31 14.92
N PRO A 140 -6.11 6.13 14.73
CA PRO A 140 -5.15 7.23 14.76
C PRO A 140 -5.18 8.11 13.50
N GLY A 141 -5.75 7.62 12.41
CA GLY A 141 -5.79 8.34 11.14
C GLY A 141 -6.67 7.64 10.11
N THR A 142 -6.82 8.29 8.96
CA THR A 142 -7.61 7.75 7.85
C THR A 142 -6.87 7.95 6.53
N GLY A 143 -6.60 6.86 5.84
CA GLY A 143 -6.19 6.89 4.45
C GLY A 143 -7.39 7.22 3.55
N VAL A 144 -7.16 7.98 2.50
CA VAL A 144 -8.14 8.28 1.46
C VAL A 144 -7.60 7.77 0.15
N ARG A 145 -8.34 6.83 -0.48
CA ARG A 145 -8.02 6.44 -1.85
C ARG A 145 -8.69 7.41 -2.81
N ARG A 146 -7.95 7.72 -3.86
CA ARG A 146 -8.39 8.61 -4.94
C ARG A 146 -8.18 7.92 -6.28
N VAL A 147 -9.00 8.22 -7.25
CA VAL A 147 -8.92 7.66 -8.60
C VAL A 147 -8.87 8.78 -9.63
N LEU A 148 -7.98 8.64 -10.60
CA LEU A 148 -7.92 9.48 -11.79
C LEU A 148 -8.45 8.67 -12.98
N PRO A 149 -9.65 8.98 -13.50
CA PRO A 149 -10.11 8.45 -14.78
C PRO A 149 -9.29 9.07 -15.92
N LEU A 150 -8.78 8.23 -16.84
CA LEU A 150 -7.95 8.71 -17.96
C LEU A 150 -8.76 8.98 -19.23
N ASP A 151 -10.01 8.53 -19.29
CA ASP A 151 -10.97 8.78 -20.36
C ASP A 151 -11.61 10.18 -20.31
N ARG A 152 -11.40 10.93 -19.22
CA ARG A 152 -11.87 12.29 -19.01
C ARG A 152 -10.68 13.25 -18.91
N PRO A 153 -10.13 13.75 -20.03
CA PRO A 153 -9.09 14.73 -19.93
C PRO A 153 -9.61 15.97 -19.19
N PRO A 154 -8.96 16.39 -18.10
CA PRO A 154 -9.35 17.60 -17.39
C PRO A 154 -9.12 18.80 -18.31
N ALA A 155 -10.21 19.33 -18.85
CA ALA A 155 -10.21 20.43 -19.80
C ALA A 155 -9.45 21.65 -19.23
N GLY A 156 -8.39 22.05 -19.92
CA GLY A 156 -7.70 23.36 -19.74
C GLY A 156 -6.81 23.49 -18.51
N ARG A 157 -7.19 22.95 -17.36
CA ARG A 157 -6.43 23.09 -16.09
C ARG A 157 -5.06 22.39 -16.14
N GLN A 158 -4.96 21.22 -16.74
CA GLN A 158 -3.69 20.49 -16.87
C GLN A 158 -2.69 21.21 -17.80
N ALA A 159 -3.14 21.85 -18.86
CA ALA A 159 -2.24 22.57 -19.77
C ALA A 159 -1.58 23.77 -19.07
N ALA A 160 -2.36 24.56 -18.33
CA ALA A 160 -1.82 25.68 -17.54
C ALA A 160 -0.88 25.18 -16.43
N ALA A 161 -1.28 24.14 -15.69
CA ALA A 161 -0.47 23.54 -14.64
C ALA A 161 0.86 22.97 -15.18
N ARG A 162 0.84 22.37 -16.39
CA ARG A 162 2.02 21.89 -17.09
C ARG A 162 2.98 23.01 -17.43
N ALA A 163 2.52 24.09 -18.07
CA ALA A 163 3.35 25.23 -18.46
C ALA A 163 4.04 25.87 -17.23
N GLU A 164 3.31 25.99 -16.11
CA GLU A 164 3.87 26.48 -14.86
C GLU A 164 4.92 25.54 -14.27
N ALA A 165 4.65 24.22 -14.25
CA ALA A 165 5.56 23.22 -13.73
C ALA A 165 6.85 23.15 -14.57
N GLU A 166 6.76 23.12 -15.90
CA GLU A 166 7.89 23.14 -16.82
C GLU A 166 8.73 24.41 -16.65
N SER A 167 8.07 25.58 -16.50
CA SER A 167 8.77 26.85 -16.27
C SER A 167 9.53 26.84 -14.93
N ALA A 168 8.95 26.30 -13.85
CA ALA A 168 9.57 26.24 -12.54
C ALA A 168 10.71 25.20 -12.47
N ALA A 169 10.66 24.19 -13.31
CA ALA A 169 11.60 23.06 -13.31
C ALA A 169 12.69 23.12 -14.39
N ARG A 170 12.97 24.29 -15.01
CA ARG A 170 13.94 24.42 -16.11
C ARG A 170 15.36 23.97 -15.78
N ALA A 171 15.72 23.93 -14.49
CA ALA A 171 17.02 23.47 -14.00
C ALA A 171 17.09 21.94 -13.83
N TYR A 172 16.06 21.20 -14.25
CA TYR A 172 15.97 19.76 -14.09
C TYR A 172 15.74 19.06 -15.42
N THR A 173 16.30 17.85 -15.54
CA THR A 173 16.05 16.94 -16.65
C THR A 173 15.29 15.71 -16.13
N LEU A 174 14.43 15.13 -16.97
CA LEU A 174 13.71 13.92 -16.60
C LEU A 174 14.43 12.68 -17.14
N ARG A 175 14.53 11.64 -16.31
CA ARG A 175 15.04 10.33 -16.66
C ARG A 175 13.99 9.28 -16.31
N THR A 176 13.81 8.27 -17.16
CA THR A 176 12.76 7.25 -17.03
C THR A 176 13.34 5.85 -17.16
N TRP A 177 12.72 4.90 -16.46
CA TRP A 177 12.97 3.46 -16.64
C TRP A 177 11.74 2.64 -16.24
N VAL A 178 11.78 1.34 -16.55
CA VAL A 178 10.79 0.35 -16.12
C VAL A 178 11.50 -0.69 -15.27
N GLY A 179 10.91 -1.05 -14.14
CA GLY A 179 11.51 -2.00 -13.19
C GLY A 179 12.56 -1.36 -12.28
N PRO A 180 13.61 -2.11 -11.88
CA PRO A 180 14.59 -1.66 -10.90
C PRO A 180 15.38 -0.41 -11.33
N ALA A 181 15.75 0.41 -10.38
CA ALA A 181 16.62 1.57 -10.61
C ALA A 181 17.99 1.13 -11.13
N PRO A 182 18.52 1.80 -12.17
CA PRO A 182 19.92 1.60 -12.60
C PRO A 182 20.89 1.81 -11.44
N GLU A 183 22.04 1.11 -11.47
CA GLU A 183 23.03 1.14 -10.40
C GLU A 183 23.55 2.55 -10.10
N ASP A 184 23.66 3.39 -11.12
CA ASP A 184 24.05 4.79 -10.99
C ASP A 184 22.96 5.70 -10.39
N ALA A 185 21.72 5.21 -10.28
CA ALA A 185 20.59 5.97 -9.79
C ALA A 185 20.11 5.52 -8.40
N VAL A 186 20.34 4.28 -7.99
CA VAL A 186 19.72 3.67 -6.79
C VAL A 186 20.03 4.43 -5.50
N ALA A 187 21.24 4.94 -5.33
CA ALA A 187 21.61 5.75 -4.16
C ALA A 187 20.82 7.07 -4.12
N GLY A 188 20.62 7.70 -5.30
CA GLY A 188 19.80 8.89 -5.43
C GLY A 188 18.32 8.60 -5.16
N VAL A 189 17.80 7.44 -5.58
CA VAL A 189 16.44 6.99 -5.26
C VAL A 189 16.27 6.85 -3.74
N ALA A 190 17.22 6.23 -3.06
CA ALA A 190 17.19 6.10 -1.60
C ALA A 190 17.18 7.49 -0.91
N ALA A 191 18.00 8.42 -1.38
CA ALA A 191 18.03 9.79 -0.85
C ALA A 191 16.72 10.55 -1.05
N VAL A 192 16.07 10.40 -2.24
CA VAL A 192 14.76 11.00 -2.51
C VAL A 192 13.67 10.37 -1.66
N ASN A 193 13.66 9.05 -1.50
CA ASN A 193 12.70 8.36 -0.64
C ASN A 193 12.83 8.77 0.83
N GLY A 194 14.03 9.10 1.29
CA GLY A 194 14.24 9.67 2.61
C GLY A 194 13.43 10.96 2.87
N ALA A 195 13.04 11.69 1.82
CA ALA A 195 12.17 12.86 1.96
C ALA A 195 10.71 12.52 2.31
N LEU A 196 10.30 11.24 2.23
CA LEU A 196 9.00 10.75 2.71
C LEU A 196 8.89 10.86 4.25
N ALA A 197 10.01 10.90 4.95
CA ALA A 197 10.07 11.18 6.39
C ALA A 197 9.41 12.50 6.81
N ASP A 198 9.21 13.42 5.86
CA ASP A 198 8.52 14.69 6.10
C ASP A 198 7.00 14.60 5.94
N ALA A 199 6.48 13.47 5.46
CA ALA A 199 5.02 13.26 5.38
C ALA A 199 4.42 13.19 6.80
N PRO A 200 3.16 13.63 6.98
CA PRO A 200 2.45 13.43 8.23
C PRO A 200 2.50 11.96 8.66
N ARG A 201 2.77 11.71 9.93
CA ARG A 201 2.82 10.38 10.54
C ARG A 201 1.82 10.27 11.69
N ALA A 202 1.36 9.05 11.95
CA ALA A 202 0.53 8.78 13.11
C ALA A 202 1.35 8.99 14.42
N PRO A 203 0.70 9.36 15.52
CA PRO A 203 1.36 9.49 16.82
C PRO A 203 2.08 8.18 17.19
N GLY A 204 3.36 8.28 17.58
CA GLY A 204 4.19 7.14 17.95
C GLY A 204 4.77 6.33 16.78
N GLU A 205 4.54 6.74 15.55
CA GLU A 205 5.19 6.16 14.38
C GLU A 205 6.61 6.73 14.21
N GLU A 206 7.58 5.85 14.05
CA GLU A 206 8.99 6.21 13.87
C GLU A 206 9.29 6.56 12.41
N GLU A 207 10.30 7.42 12.20
CA GLU A 207 10.74 7.82 10.87
C GLU A 207 11.41 6.65 10.14
N GLN A 208 10.97 6.37 8.92
CA GLN A 208 11.60 5.35 8.08
C GLN A 208 12.92 5.83 7.51
N VAL A 209 13.96 5.01 7.70
CA VAL A 209 15.29 5.24 7.12
C VAL A 209 15.37 4.51 5.78
N TRP A 210 15.67 5.26 4.72
CA TRP A 210 15.84 4.73 3.37
C TRP A 210 17.31 4.60 3.02
N ASP A 211 17.72 3.41 2.65
CA ASP A 211 19.02 3.06 2.11
C ASP A 211 18.88 2.25 0.82
N VAL A 212 19.99 1.96 0.16
CA VAL A 212 20.01 1.16 -1.09
C VAL A 212 19.42 -0.23 -0.88
N ALA A 213 19.64 -0.86 0.27
CA ALA A 213 19.12 -2.18 0.56
C ALA A 213 17.59 -2.16 0.61
N ARG A 214 16.97 -1.14 1.24
CA ARG A 214 15.51 -0.97 1.28
C ARG A 214 14.93 -0.72 -0.11
N VAL A 215 15.57 0.11 -0.93
CA VAL A 215 15.14 0.32 -2.32
C VAL A 215 15.15 -1.00 -3.10
N ARG A 216 16.25 -1.77 -3.01
CA ARG A 216 16.37 -3.07 -3.67
C ARG A 216 15.35 -4.09 -3.16
N GLY A 217 14.98 -4.01 -1.89
CA GLY A 217 13.92 -4.80 -1.31
C GLY A 217 12.54 -4.49 -1.89
N ASP A 218 12.20 -3.24 -1.93
CA ASP A 218 10.94 -2.80 -2.54
C ASP A 218 10.85 -3.22 -4.02
N GLU A 219 11.95 -3.10 -4.76
CA GLU A 219 12.05 -3.58 -6.14
C GLU A 219 11.84 -5.10 -6.25
N ARG A 220 12.40 -5.90 -5.33
CA ARG A 220 12.16 -7.36 -5.29
C ARG A 220 10.70 -7.69 -5.04
N ARG A 221 10.04 -6.97 -4.13
CA ARG A 221 8.61 -7.09 -3.83
C ARG A 221 7.79 -6.82 -5.10
N VAL A 222 8.01 -5.71 -5.77
CA VAL A 222 7.32 -5.34 -7.01
C VAL A 222 7.52 -6.39 -8.11
N ALA A 223 8.74 -6.91 -8.24
CA ALA A 223 9.07 -7.96 -9.20
C ALA A 223 8.37 -9.29 -8.87
N ALA A 224 8.32 -9.69 -7.60
CA ALA A 224 7.64 -10.91 -7.15
C ALA A 224 6.13 -10.84 -7.42
N MET A 225 5.51 -9.68 -7.21
CA MET A 225 4.11 -9.41 -7.58
C MET A 225 3.89 -9.39 -9.10
N GLY A 226 4.96 -9.35 -9.90
CA GLY A 226 4.89 -9.30 -11.37
C GLY A 226 4.41 -7.98 -11.92
N LEU A 227 4.47 -6.92 -11.14
CA LEU A 227 4.07 -5.59 -11.55
C LEU A 227 5.10 -4.94 -12.49
N ARG A 228 4.62 -4.18 -13.45
CA ARG A 228 5.46 -3.27 -14.26
C ARG A 228 5.53 -1.93 -13.54
N ALA A 229 6.68 -1.61 -12.97
CA ALA A 229 6.94 -0.32 -12.32
C ALA A 229 7.48 0.68 -13.34
N HIS A 230 6.71 1.70 -13.68
CA HIS A 230 7.15 2.86 -14.45
C HIS A 230 7.67 3.91 -13.48
N VAL A 231 8.90 4.34 -13.66
CA VAL A 231 9.58 5.30 -12.79
C VAL A 231 10.02 6.52 -13.60
N ILE A 232 9.76 7.70 -13.06
CA ILE A 232 10.32 8.96 -13.58
C ILE A 232 11.00 9.68 -12.43
N VAL A 233 12.22 10.15 -12.67
CA VAL A 233 12.97 10.99 -11.75
C VAL A 233 13.29 12.34 -12.38
N ALA A 234 13.37 13.39 -11.56
CA ALA A 234 13.95 14.66 -11.92
C ALA A 234 15.39 14.71 -11.42
N GLN A 235 16.32 15.04 -12.30
CA GLN A 235 17.74 15.18 -12.01
C GLN A 235 18.14 16.65 -12.15
N ALA A 236 18.82 17.21 -11.15
CA ALA A 236 19.30 18.57 -11.18
C ALA A 236 20.42 18.72 -12.22
N ALA A 237 20.27 19.64 -13.18
CA ALA A 237 21.20 19.78 -14.30
C ALA A 237 22.62 20.23 -13.86
N THR A 238 22.75 20.92 -12.72
CA THR A 238 24.01 21.47 -12.22
C THR A 238 24.82 20.47 -11.40
N THR A 239 24.16 19.62 -10.59
CA THR A 239 24.83 18.69 -9.67
C THR A 239 24.73 17.24 -10.12
N GLY A 240 23.76 16.90 -10.96
CA GLY A 240 23.45 15.53 -11.32
C GLY A 240 22.66 14.75 -10.25
N ASP A 241 22.34 15.39 -9.11
CA ASP A 241 21.60 14.74 -8.03
C ASP A 241 20.15 14.45 -8.44
N LEU A 242 19.60 13.34 -7.95
CA LEU A 242 18.17 13.07 -8.08
C LEU A 242 17.40 13.96 -7.10
N ALA A 243 16.51 14.76 -7.65
CA ALA A 243 15.74 15.78 -6.92
C ALA A 243 14.33 15.33 -6.54
N ALA A 244 13.73 14.48 -7.37
CA ALA A 244 12.38 13.99 -7.18
C ALA A 244 12.17 12.66 -7.90
N LEU A 245 11.14 11.91 -7.47
CA LEU A 245 10.77 10.63 -8.05
C LEU A 245 9.26 10.45 -8.01
N THR A 246 8.72 9.79 -9.04
CA THR A 246 7.36 9.25 -9.06
C THR A 246 7.35 7.85 -9.64
N GLN A 247 6.48 6.97 -9.12
CA GLN A 247 6.35 5.59 -9.55
C GLN A 247 4.89 5.20 -9.72
N VAL A 248 4.57 4.56 -10.84
CA VAL A 248 3.27 3.91 -11.07
C VAL A 248 3.51 2.46 -11.44
N CYS A 249 2.81 1.57 -10.76
CA CYS A 249 2.82 0.13 -11.05
C CYS A 249 1.56 -0.27 -11.81
N VAL A 250 1.71 -1.19 -12.79
CA VAL A 250 0.60 -1.77 -13.55
C VAL A 250 0.69 -3.29 -13.45
N ASP A 251 -0.42 -3.92 -13.05
CA ASP A 251 -0.54 -5.38 -13.11
C ASP A 251 -0.86 -5.81 -14.54
N PRO A 252 -0.03 -6.64 -15.20
CA PRO A 252 -0.33 -7.16 -16.54
C PRO A 252 -1.66 -7.94 -16.65
N ALA A 253 -2.15 -8.49 -15.52
CA ALA A 253 -3.43 -9.19 -15.46
C ALA A 253 -4.64 -8.25 -15.29
N MET A 254 -4.40 -6.98 -14.92
CA MET A 254 -5.39 -5.94 -14.67
C MET A 254 -4.94 -4.63 -15.34
N PRO A 255 -4.70 -4.63 -16.67
CA PRO A 255 -4.01 -3.53 -17.37
C PRO A 255 -4.79 -2.22 -17.41
N GLU A 256 -6.07 -2.24 -17.06
CA GLU A 256 -6.93 -1.06 -16.94
C GLU A 256 -6.67 -0.24 -15.67
N TRP A 257 -5.93 -0.78 -14.69
CA TRP A 257 -5.61 -0.12 -13.43
C TRP A 257 -4.12 0.19 -13.29
N GLY A 258 -3.79 1.44 -12.94
CA GLY A 258 -2.47 1.86 -12.47
C GLY A 258 -2.50 2.17 -10.98
N PHE A 259 -1.44 1.80 -10.29
CA PHE A 259 -1.25 2.04 -8.86
C PHE A 259 -0.15 3.08 -8.69
N GLN A 260 -0.52 4.31 -8.32
CA GLN A 260 0.45 5.36 -7.98
C GLN A 260 1.03 5.04 -6.62
N GLU A 261 2.24 4.50 -6.59
CA GLU A 261 2.92 4.09 -5.36
C GLU A 261 3.42 5.31 -4.57
N LEU A 262 4.35 6.04 -5.12
CA LEU A 262 4.90 7.18 -4.41
C LEU A 262 5.18 8.36 -5.34
N THR A 263 5.24 9.55 -4.75
CA THR A 263 5.82 10.75 -5.35
C THR A 263 6.54 11.51 -4.23
N ALA A 264 7.84 11.70 -4.39
CA ALA A 264 8.67 12.37 -3.40
C ALA A 264 9.54 13.46 -4.04
N VAL A 265 9.79 14.53 -3.30
CA VAL A 265 10.69 15.63 -3.69
C VAL A 265 11.66 15.88 -2.54
N ALA A 266 12.95 15.75 -2.79
CA ALA A 266 14.00 16.01 -1.81
C ALA A 266 13.94 17.47 -1.33
N ARG A 267 14.15 17.69 -0.02
CA ARG A 267 14.00 19.01 0.64
C ARG A 267 14.66 20.18 -0.10
N PRO A 268 15.93 20.06 -0.57
CA PRO A 268 16.59 21.17 -1.26
C PRO A 268 15.94 21.56 -2.59
N HIS A 269 15.11 20.68 -3.15
CA HIS A 269 14.50 20.84 -4.47
C HIS A 269 12.98 21.13 -4.41
N ARG A 270 12.43 21.40 -3.23
CA ARG A 270 11.03 21.80 -3.07
C ARG A 270 10.79 23.20 -3.60
N GLY A 271 9.52 23.53 -3.88
CA GLY A 271 9.15 24.84 -4.47
C GLY A 271 9.29 24.93 -5.99
N HIS A 272 9.88 23.93 -6.66
CA HIS A 272 10.05 23.89 -8.12
C HIS A 272 8.97 23.10 -8.86
N ARG A 273 7.82 22.84 -8.24
CA ARG A 273 6.68 22.08 -8.80
C ARG A 273 7.03 20.69 -9.37
N LEU A 274 8.12 20.07 -8.90
CA LEU A 274 8.62 18.80 -9.44
C LEU A 274 7.60 17.66 -9.27
N GLY A 275 6.90 17.58 -8.14
CA GLY A 275 5.88 16.55 -7.92
C GLY A 275 4.76 16.60 -8.98
N LEU A 276 4.29 17.80 -9.32
CA LEU A 276 3.29 17.97 -10.37
C LEU A 276 3.86 17.65 -11.76
N LEU A 277 5.08 18.14 -12.09
CA LEU A 277 5.74 17.86 -13.35
C LEU A 277 5.91 16.35 -13.57
N LEU A 278 6.42 15.63 -12.57
CA LEU A 278 6.64 14.19 -12.66
C LEU A 278 5.34 13.42 -12.89
N LYS A 279 4.26 13.77 -12.18
CA LYS A 279 2.95 13.13 -12.39
C LYS A 279 2.40 13.41 -13.78
N LEU A 280 2.53 14.64 -14.31
CA LEU A 280 2.12 14.97 -15.67
C LEU A 280 2.95 14.21 -16.73
N ALA A 281 4.27 14.13 -16.55
CA ALA A 281 5.14 13.34 -17.43
C ALA A 281 4.82 11.83 -17.35
N MET A 282 4.43 11.35 -16.16
CA MET A 282 4.00 9.96 -15.97
C MET A 282 2.71 9.66 -16.76
N LEU A 283 1.75 10.58 -16.79
CA LEU A 283 0.54 10.41 -17.59
C LEU A 283 0.87 10.28 -19.09
N ASP A 284 1.80 11.09 -19.60
CA ASP A 284 2.25 11.01 -21.01
C ASP A 284 2.94 9.67 -21.28
N LEU A 285 3.82 9.23 -20.36
CA LEU A 285 4.52 7.95 -20.47
C LEU A 285 3.54 6.78 -20.50
N LEU A 286 2.58 6.77 -19.58
CA LEU A 286 1.58 5.70 -19.46
C LEU A 286 0.64 5.68 -20.67
N ALA A 287 0.21 6.82 -21.19
CA ALA A 287 -0.59 6.89 -22.41
C ALA A 287 0.13 6.24 -23.61
N ALA A 288 1.47 6.32 -23.67
CA ALA A 288 2.25 5.71 -24.73
C ALA A 288 2.60 4.23 -24.49
N LYS A 289 2.75 3.81 -23.23
CA LYS A 289 3.27 2.48 -22.86
C LYS A 289 2.20 1.50 -22.39
N GLU A 290 1.10 1.99 -21.86
CA GLU A 290 0.00 1.21 -21.26
C GLU A 290 -1.34 1.63 -21.90
N PRO A 291 -1.58 1.30 -23.19
CA PRO A 291 -2.75 1.79 -23.92
C PRO A 291 -4.09 1.25 -23.41
N GLN A 292 -4.07 0.22 -22.55
CA GLN A 292 -5.27 -0.33 -21.90
C GLN A 292 -5.58 0.33 -20.56
N LEU A 293 -4.68 1.18 -20.06
CA LEU A 293 -4.87 1.85 -18.79
C LEU A 293 -6.01 2.88 -18.87
N THR A 294 -7.03 2.73 -18.04
CA THR A 294 -8.19 3.63 -18.03
C THR A 294 -8.29 4.45 -16.75
N ARG A 295 -7.57 4.07 -15.69
CA ARG A 295 -7.62 4.76 -14.40
C ARG A 295 -6.36 4.53 -13.57
N ILE A 296 -6.05 5.50 -12.72
CA ILE A 296 -4.94 5.40 -11.76
C ILE A 296 -5.51 5.60 -10.37
N ILE A 297 -5.21 4.68 -9.45
CA ILE A 297 -5.56 4.79 -8.03
C ILE A 297 -4.34 5.24 -7.22
N THR A 298 -4.56 6.04 -6.18
CA THR A 298 -3.54 6.47 -5.21
C THR A 298 -4.14 6.53 -3.81
N GLY A 299 -3.32 6.37 -2.79
CA GLY A 299 -3.67 6.57 -1.38
C GLY A 299 -2.93 7.76 -0.79
N ASN A 300 -3.60 8.51 0.08
CA ASN A 300 -3.00 9.59 0.87
C ASN A 300 -3.68 9.65 2.23
N ASP A 301 -2.93 9.99 3.28
CA ASP A 301 -3.52 10.36 4.54
C ASP A 301 -4.22 11.73 4.43
N VAL A 302 -5.30 11.90 5.20
CA VAL A 302 -6.13 13.13 5.18
C VAL A 302 -5.35 14.41 5.50
N GLY A 303 -4.20 14.33 6.17
CA GLY A 303 -3.35 15.49 6.53
C GLY A 303 -2.29 15.82 5.48
N ASN A 304 -2.22 15.14 4.34
CA ASN A 304 -1.22 15.42 3.30
C ASN A 304 -1.74 16.46 2.28
N ASP A 305 -2.01 17.67 2.76
CA ASP A 305 -2.63 18.76 1.97
C ASP A 305 -1.87 19.08 0.69
N HIS A 306 -0.52 19.01 0.73
CA HIS A 306 0.30 19.29 -0.44
C HIS A 306 0.07 18.27 -1.57
N MET A 307 0.06 16.98 -1.24
CA MET A 307 -0.18 15.93 -2.24
C MET A 307 -1.64 15.91 -2.70
N ILE A 308 -2.57 16.20 -1.79
CA ILE A 308 -4.00 16.35 -2.11
C ILE A 308 -4.18 17.47 -3.14
N ALA A 309 -3.57 18.62 -2.94
CA ALA A 309 -3.65 19.75 -3.89
C ALA A 309 -3.10 19.41 -5.28
N ILE A 310 -2.01 18.62 -5.37
CA ILE A 310 -1.49 18.14 -6.65
C ILE A 310 -2.48 17.17 -7.31
N ASN A 311 -3.04 16.23 -6.55
CA ASN A 311 -4.01 15.27 -7.06
C ASN A 311 -5.29 15.97 -7.56
N ASP A 312 -5.79 16.97 -6.83
CA ASP A 312 -6.95 17.77 -7.24
C ASP A 312 -6.69 18.55 -8.54
N GLN A 313 -5.48 19.12 -8.72
CA GLN A 313 -5.07 19.76 -9.96
C GLN A 313 -5.03 18.81 -11.15
N LEU A 314 -4.70 17.54 -10.91
CA LEU A 314 -4.67 16.49 -11.93
C LEU A 314 -6.06 15.90 -12.22
N GLY A 315 -7.05 16.12 -11.35
CA GLY A 315 -8.41 15.64 -11.50
C GLY A 315 -8.68 14.28 -10.84
N PHE A 316 -7.91 13.94 -9.80
CA PHE A 316 -8.23 12.77 -8.99
C PHE A 316 -9.48 13.03 -8.15
N ASP A 317 -10.45 12.14 -8.25
CA ASP A 317 -11.64 12.11 -7.40
C ASP A 317 -11.41 11.23 -6.17
N VAL A 318 -12.09 11.57 -5.06
CA VAL A 318 -12.10 10.68 -3.87
C VAL A 318 -12.86 9.41 -4.24
N LEU A 319 -12.23 8.25 -4.04
CA LEU A 319 -12.83 6.95 -4.23
C LEU A 319 -13.51 6.47 -2.96
N ASP A 320 -12.78 6.35 -1.87
CA ASP A 320 -13.23 5.89 -0.56
C ASP A 320 -12.26 6.27 0.56
N ARG A 321 -12.60 5.81 1.79
CA ARG A 321 -11.84 6.07 3.01
C ARG A 321 -11.51 4.78 3.71
N TRP A 322 -10.28 4.70 4.24
CA TRP A 322 -9.71 3.54 4.91
C TRP A 322 -9.13 3.96 6.27
N PRO A 323 -9.95 3.98 7.35
CA PRO A 323 -9.44 4.22 8.68
C PRO A 323 -8.37 3.21 9.08
N TRP A 324 -7.30 3.70 9.70
CA TRP A 324 -6.36 2.88 10.44
C TRP A 324 -7.00 2.48 11.78
N TRP A 325 -6.71 1.28 12.20
CA TRP A 325 -7.16 0.75 13.48
C TRP A 325 -5.96 0.25 14.27
N GLU A 326 -5.92 0.60 15.56
CA GLU A 326 -4.90 0.15 16.50
C GLU A 326 -5.57 -0.50 17.70
N LEU A 327 -5.00 -1.63 18.14
CA LEU A 327 -5.42 -2.37 19.33
C LEU A 327 -4.19 -2.77 20.12
N ASP A 328 -4.17 -2.48 21.43
CA ASP A 328 -3.12 -2.97 22.30
C ASP A 328 -3.23 -4.50 22.40
N VAL A 329 -2.11 -5.19 22.23
CA VAL A 329 -2.07 -6.67 22.24
C VAL A 329 -2.63 -7.22 23.56
N ALA A 330 -2.38 -6.52 24.68
CA ALA A 330 -2.87 -6.89 25.99
C ALA A 330 -4.39 -6.76 26.16
N ASP A 331 -5.02 -5.92 25.32
CA ASP A 331 -6.46 -5.66 25.37
C ASP A 331 -7.27 -6.62 24.49
N VAL A 332 -6.59 -7.51 23.73
CA VAL A 332 -7.28 -8.56 22.97
C VAL A 332 -7.86 -9.58 23.95
N PRO A 333 -9.20 -9.65 24.10
CA PRO A 333 -9.82 -10.45 25.16
C PRO A 333 -9.50 -11.93 24.99
N ALA A 334 -9.07 -12.58 26.06
CA ALA A 334 -8.88 -14.03 26.12
C ALA A 334 -10.21 -14.79 25.90
N ASP A 335 -11.34 -14.20 26.34
CA ASP A 335 -12.70 -14.73 26.20
C ASP A 335 -13.65 -13.73 25.52
N LEU A 336 -13.74 -13.76 24.17
CA LEU A 336 -14.77 -13.05 23.39
C LEU A 336 -15.99 -13.94 23.05
N ALA A 337 -16.05 -15.16 23.59
CA ALA A 337 -17.14 -16.12 23.30
C ALA A 337 -18.49 -15.77 23.93
N ALA A 338 -18.61 -14.74 24.78
CA ALA A 338 -19.79 -14.48 25.60
C ALA A 338 -20.60 -13.23 25.22
N ARG A 339 -20.36 -12.57 24.09
CA ARG A 339 -21.12 -11.40 23.67
C ARG A 339 -21.50 -11.47 22.18
N ALA A 340 -22.38 -12.39 21.85
CA ALA A 340 -23.12 -12.43 20.60
C ALA A 340 -24.59 -12.14 20.87
#